data_66160ecc2b1bdcc05e27057196f5908e
#
_entry.id   66160ecc2b1bdcc05e27057196f5908e
#
_cell.length_a   1.000
_cell.length_b   1.000
_cell.length_c   1.000
_cell.angle_alpha   90.00
_cell.angle_beta   90.00
_cell.angle_gamma   90.00
#
_symmetry.space_group_name_H-M   'P 1'
#
loop_
_entity.id
_entity.type
_entity.pdbx_description
1 polymer ?
#
loop_
_entity_poly.entity_id
_entity_poly.type
_entity_poly.pdbx_seq_one_letter_code
_entity_poly.pdbx_strand_id
1 'polypeptide(L)'
;MTSVLLTRPLTQVAALEALVTNSGHQPLLFPTLEIQALKAKVKCKHYDAVIFISANAVEFGLEILKKITYSAIFTVGVATAKKLNDYHIEVDDFPKKNPSSEALLALDSVSCLRDKKILIFRGRGGRETLRIGFEKNDNTVEYAQVYDRVICSLSEQHQKSLDVFLSGSKGFVSVTSNENLDGLIVLAKQTGQLDSIKNYPLIVLSARTKSYAQTCGFQQIIVTPDISDQAIASVLE
;
A
#
# COMPACT_ATOMS: atom_id res chain seq x y z
N MET A 1 24.60 17.43 -3.16
CA MET A 1 23.54 16.50 -3.61
C MET A 1 22.64 16.26 -2.40
N THR A 2 21.35 16.44 -2.55
CA THR A 2 20.41 16.25 -1.44
C THR A 2 20.02 14.78 -1.37
N SER A 3 20.02 14.17 -0.19
CA SER A 3 19.64 12.78 0.00
C SER A 3 18.15 12.64 0.29
N VAL A 4 17.51 11.58 -0.20
CA VAL A 4 16.09 11.27 0.07
C VAL A 4 15.99 9.88 0.67
N LEU A 5 15.59 9.80 1.94
CA LEU A 5 15.35 8.53 2.62
C LEU A 5 14.00 7.98 2.22
N LEU A 6 13.99 6.89 1.43
CA LEU A 6 12.81 6.26 0.86
C LEU A 6 12.36 5.10 1.74
N THR A 7 11.22 5.25 2.40
CA THR A 7 10.74 4.29 3.41
C THR A 7 9.74 3.25 2.88
N ARG A 8 9.38 3.35 1.59
CA ARG A 8 8.45 2.43 0.92
C ARG A 8 9.01 1.00 0.84
N PRO A 9 8.16 -0.05 0.86
CA PRO A 9 8.59 -1.43 0.63
C PRO A 9 9.41 -1.59 -0.64
N LEU A 10 10.46 -2.43 -0.61
CA LEU A 10 11.37 -2.63 -1.76
C LEU A 10 10.65 -3.06 -3.04
N THR A 11 9.58 -3.84 -2.91
CA THR A 11 8.76 -4.29 -4.05
C THR A 11 7.99 -3.15 -4.74
N GLN A 12 7.97 -1.94 -4.17
CA GLN A 12 7.17 -0.81 -4.62
C GLN A 12 7.98 0.49 -4.79
N VAL A 13 9.31 0.46 -4.57
CA VAL A 13 10.13 1.68 -4.51
C VAL A 13 10.78 2.06 -5.84
N ALA A 14 10.95 1.11 -6.76
CA ALA A 14 11.79 1.28 -7.96
C ALA A 14 11.42 2.50 -8.83
N ALA A 15 10.13 2.78 -9.04
CA ALA A 15 9.68 3.93 -9.82
C ALA A 15 10.03 5.25 -9.13
N LEU A 16 9.83 5.35 -7.81
CA LEU A 16 10.17 6.54 -7.02
C LEU A 16 11.69 6.74 -6.94
N GLU A 17 12.45 5.66 -6.77
CA GLU A 17 13.91 5.70 -6.77
C GLU A 17 14.47 6.29 -8.07
N ALA A 18 13.95 5.83 -9.23
CA ALA A 18 14.31 6.36 -10.52
C ALA A 18 13.96 7.86 -10.69
N LEU A 19 12.79 8.29 -10.21
CA LEU A 19 12.37 9.70 -10.26
C LEU A 19 13.27 10.59 -9.40
N VAL A 20 13.58 10.16 -8.17
CA VAL A 20 14.49 10.88 -7.26
C VAL A 20 15.88 11.03 -7.89
N THR A 21 16.40 9.94 -8.48
CA THR A 21 17.70 9.97 -9.18
C THR A 21 17.68 10.93 -10.38
N ASN A 22 16.62 10.87 -11.20
CA ASN A 22 16.48 11.73 -12.40
C ASN A 22 16.31 13.22 -12.02
N SER A 23 15.81 13.51 -10.82
CA SER A 23 15.73 14.88 -10.27
C SER A 23 17.06 15.37 -9.66
N GLY A 24 18.16 14.62 -9.80
CA GLY A 24 19.49 15.02 -9.31
C GLY A 24 19.71 14.81 -7.82
N HIS A 25 18.85 14.02 -7.16
CA HIS A 25 18.95 13.67 -5.75
C HIS A 25 19.47 12.25 -5.54
N GLN A 26 19.94 11.95 -4.34
CA GLN A 26 20.43 10.63 -3.96
C GLN A 26 19.34 9.84 -3.22
N PRO A 27 18.72 8.81 -3.84
CA PRO A 27 17.80 7.94 -3.12
C PRO A 27 18.57 7.02 -2.16
N LEU A 28 18.09 6.90 -0.93
CA LEU A 28 18.59 6.01 0.09
C LEU A 28 17.46 5.11 0.57
N LEU A 29 17.59 3.80 0.35
CA LEU A 29 16.54 2.84 0.66
C LEU A 29 16.52 2.53 2.16
N PHE A 30 15.40 2.81 2.81
CA PHE A 30 15.12 2.52 4.21
C PHE A 30 13.72 1.93 4.34
N PRO A 31 13.45 0.74 3.78
CA PRO A 31 12.11 0.17 3.76
C PRO A 31 11.63 -0.08 5.19
N THR A 32 10.48 0.45 5.55
CA THR A 32 9.94 0.31 6.91
C THR A 32 8.89 -0.79 7.03
N LEU A 33 8.33 -1.20 5.90
CA LEU A 33 7.35 -2.28 5.83
C LEU A 33 7.77 -3.31 4.78
N GLU A 34 7.49 -4.56 5.09
CA GLU A 34 7.55 -5.67 4.12
C GLU A 34 6.19 -6.35 3.99
N ILE A 35 5.98 -6.98 2.84
CA ILE A 35 4.77 -7.73 2.56
C ILE A 35 5.07 -9.21 2.77
N GLN A 36 4.41 -9.81 3.75
CA GLN A 36 4.56 -11.24 4.05
C GLN A 36 3.34 -12.01 3.60
N ALA A 37 3.56 -13.14 2.91
CA ALA A 37 2.50 -14.07 2.53
C ALA A 37 1.82 -14.67 3.75
N LEU A 38 0.50 -14.78 3.72
CA LEU A 38 -0.29 -15.50 4.72
C LEU A 38 -0.90 -16.77 4.11
N LYS A 39 -0.94 -17.83 4.90
CA LYS A 39 -1.64 -19.07 4.54
C LYS A 39 -3.13 -18.89 4.82
N ALA A 40 -3.87 -18.36 3.87
CA ALA A 40 -5.32 -18.26 3.96
C ALA A 40 -5.99 -19.58 3.57
N LYS A 41 -7.11 -19.88 4.23
CA LYS A 41 -8.00 -20.99 3.86
C LYS A 41 -9.37 -20.41 3.53
N VAL A 42 -10.03 -20.94 2.51
CA VAL A 42 -11.38 -20.56 2.11
C VAL A 42 -12.34 -21.72 2.38
N LYS A 43 -13.58 -21.39 2.75
CA LYS A 43 -14.58 -22.37 3.19
C LYS A 43 -15.30 -23.05 2.06
N CYS A 44 -15.53 -22.31 0.95
CA CYS A 44 -16.27 -22.80 -0.21
C CYS A 44 -15.35 -23.11 -1.39
N LYS A 45 -15.81 -24.00 -2.27
CA LYS A 45 -15.14 -24.27 -3.55
C LYS A 45 -15.69 -23.40 -4.70
N HIS A 46 -16.88 -22.81 -4.50
CA HIS A 46 -17.51 -21.94 -5.48
C HIS A 46 -17.97 -20.64 -4.82
N TYR A 47 -17.73 -19.53 -5.52
CA TYR A 47 -18.21 -18.19 -5.16
C TYR A 47 -18.90 -17.56 -6.36
N ASP A 48 -19.97 -16.80 -6.11
CA ASP A 48 -20.65 -16.03 -7.16
C ASP A 48 -19.79 -14.88 -7.66
N ALA A 49 -19.03 -14.27 -6.75
CA ALA A 49 -18.06 -13.22 -7.11
C ALA A 49 -16.77 -13.32 -6.29
N VAL A 50 -15.64 -13.01 -6.92
CA VAL A 50 -14.35 -12.80 -6.24
C VAL A 50 -13.87 -11.37 -6.45
N ILE A 51 -13.27 -10.78 -5.41
CA ILE A 51 -12.84 -9.39 -5.43
C ILE A 51 -11.39 -9.30 -4.97
N PHE A 52 -10.56 -8.64 -5.77
CA PHE A 52 -9.18 -8.32 -5.39
C PHE A 52 -9.05 -6.83 -5.07
N ILE A 53 -8.59 -6.51 -3.85
CA ILE A 53 -8.51 -5.11 -3.41
C ILE A 53 -7.15 -4.45 -3.67
N SER A 54 -6.14 -5.20 -4.10
CA SER A 54 -4.79 -4.68 -4.36
C SER A 54 -3.97 -5.63 -5.23
N ALA A 55 -2.90 -5.13 -5.85
CA ALA A 55 -1.94 -5.95 -6.60
C ALA A 55 -1.27 -7.02 -5.70
N ASN A 56 -1.00 -6.72 -4.42
CA ASN A 56 -0.50 -7.72 -3.47
C ASN A 56 -1.52 -8.83 -3.21
N ALA A 57 -2.83 -8.49 -3.16
CA ALA A 57 -3.86 -9.51 -3.01
C ALA A 57 -3.88 -10.47 -4.21
N VAL A 58 -3.61 -9.98 -5.42
CA VAL A 58 -3.44 -10.82 -6.61
C VAL A 58 -2.21 -11.73 -6.44
N GLU A 59 -1.05 -11.14 -6.19
CA GLU A 59 0.23 -11.87 -6.09
C GLU A 59 0.14 -13.06 -5.13
N PHE A 60 -0.41 -12.84 -3.93
CA PHE A 60 -0.49 -13.86 -2.89
C PHE A 60 -1.79 -14.68 -2.91
N GLY A 61 -2.79 -14.28 -3.72
CA GLY A 61 -4.09 -14.95 -3.80
C GLY A 61 -4.23 -15.95 -4.94
N LEU A 62 -3.34 -15.94 -5.94
CA LEU A 62 -3.45 -16.77 -7.15
C LEU A 62 -3.60 -18.26 -6.87
N GLU A 63 -2.85 -18.80 -5.91
CA GLU A 63 -2.89 -20.23 -5.58
C GLU A 63 -4.23 -20.64 -4.94
N ILE A 64 -4.94 -19.73 -4.31
CA ILE A 64 -6.30 -19.97 -3.81
C ILE A 64 -7.27 -19.85 -4.97
N LEU A 65 -7.13 -18.81 -5.81
CA LEU A 65 -7.99 -18.59 -6.96
C LEU A 65 -8.02 -19.79 -7.90
N LYS A 66 -6.89 -20.43 -8.16
CA LYS A 66 -6.78 -21.66 -8.99
C LYS A 66 -7.51 -22.87 -8.42
N LYS A 67 -7.83 -22.88 -7.11
CA LYS A 67 -8.46 -24.02 -6.41
C LYS A 67 -9.96 -23.85 -6.19
N ILE A 68 -10.50 -22.73 -6.62
CA ILE A 68 -11.93 -22.41 -6.51
C ILE A 68 -12.53 -22.12 -7.89
N THR A 69 -13.83 -22.14 -7.99
CA THR A 69 -14.57 -21.65 -9.15
C THR A 69 -15.32 -20.38 -8.78
N TYR A 70 -15.56 -19.51 -9.74
CA TYR A 70 -16.29 -18.26 -9.54
C TYR A 70 -17.06 -17.86 -10.81
N SER A 71 -18.11 -17.08 -10.63
CA SER A 71 -18.95 -16.60 -11.77
C SER A 71 -18.48 -15.24 -12.27
N ALA A 72 -17.93 -14.38 -11.38
CA ALA A 72 -17.44 -13.06 -11.75
C ALA A 72 -16.21 -12.68 -10.93
N ILE A 73 -15.37 -11.80 -11.50
CA ILE A 73 -14.16 -11.27 -10.86
C ILE A 73 -14.11 -9.75 -10.96
N PHE A 74 -13.92 -9.09 -9.83
CA PHE A 74 -13.88 -7.63 -9.73
C PHE A 74 -12.61 -7.15 -9.06
N THR A 75 -12.21 -5.91 -9.31
CA THR A 75 -11.10 -5.27 -8.59
C THR A 75 -11.47 -3.87 -8.12
N VAL A 76 -10.79 -3.40 -7.07
CA VAL A 76 -11.01 -2.03 -6.54
C VAL A 76 -10.45 -0.96 -7.49
N GLY A 77 -9.54 -1.33 -8.42
CA GLY A 77 -8.99 -0.34 -9.34
C GLY A 77 -8.06 -0.90 -10.41
N VAL A 78 -7.67 -0.02 -11.33
CA VAL A 78 -6.91 -0.29 -12.56
C VAL A 78 -5.61 -1.07 -12.31
N ALA A 79 -4.81 -0.69 -11.30
CA ALA A 79 -3.53 -1.36 -11.03
C ALA A 79 -3.71 -2.83 -10.66
N THR A 80 -4.80 -3.15 -9.93
CA THR A 80 -5.14 -4.53 -9.56
C THR A 80 -5.66 -5.31 -10.76
N ALA A 81 -6.50 -4.69 -11.61
CA ALA A 81 -6.98 -5.29 -12.85
C ALA A 81 -5.82 -5.60 -13.81
N LYS A 82 -4.90 -4.63 -13.98
CA LYS A 82 -3.68 -4.87 -14.78
C LYS A 82 -2.87 -6.04 -14.24
N LYS A 83 -2.69 -6.15 -12.93
CA LYS A 83 -1.94 -7.25 -12.32
C LYS A 83 -2.60 -8.61 -12.56
N LEU A 84 -3.95 -8.72 -12.58
CA LEU A 84 -4.66 -9.94 -12.96
C LEU A 84 -4.46 -10.26 -14.45
N ASN A 85 -4.54 -9.24 -15.32
CA ASN A 85 -4.32 -9.40 -16.76
C ASN A 85 -2.89 -9.89 -17.08
N ASP A 86 -1.87 -9.49 -16.31
CA ASP A 86 -0.50 -10.02 -16.43
C ASP A 86 -0.43 -11.55 -16.21
N TYR A 87 -1.42 -12.12 -15.49
CA TYR A 87 -1.60 -13.56 -15.29
C TYR A 87 -2.67 -14.17 -16.23
N HIS A 88 -3.08 -13.45 -17.30
CA HIS A 88 -4.12 -13.87 -18.26
C HIS A 88 -5.49 -14.12 -17.62
N ILE A 89 -5.82 -13.39 -16.55
CA ILE A 89 -7.11 -13.44 -15.89
C ILE A 89 -7.86 -12.16 -16.22
N GLU A 90 -8.92 -12.28 -17.03
CA GLU A 90 -9.79 -11.18 -17.37
C GLU A 90 -10.63 -10.75 -16.17
N VAL A 91 -10.82 -9.44 -16.02
CA VAL A 91 -11.61 -8.83 -14.94
C VAL A 91 -12.92 -8.34 -15.55
N ASP A 92 -14.05 -8.76 -14.97
CA ASP A 92 -15.37 -8.40 -15.48
C ASP A 92 -15.65 -6.91 -15.35
N ASP A 93 -15.32 -6.29 -14.20
CA ASP A 93 -15.49 -4.85 -14.05
C ASP A 93 -14.63 -4.28 -12.88
N PHE A 94 -14.37 -2.97 -12.95
CA PHE A 94 -13.67 -2.21 -11.92
C PHE A 94 -13.90 -0.70 -12.07
N PRO A 95 -13.79 0.11 -10.99
CA PRO A 95 -13.89 1.57 -11.07
C PRO A 95 -12.75 2.17 -11.91
N LYS A 96 -13.10 2.79 -13.03
CA LYS A 96 -12.13 3.43 -13.96
C LYS A 96 -11.65 4.79 -13.46
N LYS A 97 -12.47 5.46 -12.61
CA LYS A 97 -12.17 6.76 -12.02
C LYS A 97 -12.28 6.65 -10.50
N ASN A 98 -11.38 7.32 -9.78
CA ASN A 98 -11.37 7.39 -8.31
C ASN A 98 -11.50 6.00 -7.63
N PRO A 99 -10.56 5.06 -7.87
CA PRO A 99 -10.65 3.70 -7.38
C PRO A 99 -10.78 3.66 -5.86
N SER A 100 -11.87 3.08 -5.38
CA SER A 100 -12.18 2.94 -3.95
C SER A 100 -13.17 1.79 -3.72
N SER A 101 -13.32 1.37 -2.47
CA SER A 101 -14.33 0.38 -2.08
C SER A 101 -15.73 0.89 -2.38
N GLU A 102 -15.98 2.16 -2.14
CA GLU A 102 -17.23 2.85 -2.38
C GLU A 102 -17.57 2.89 -3.88
N ALA A 103 -16.58 3.22 -4.71
CA ALA A 103 -16.74 3.26 -6.16
C ALA A 103 -16.99 1.84 -6.74
N LEU A 104 -16.35 0.80 -6.19
CA LEU A 104 -16.62 -0.58 -6.60
C LEU A 104 -18.07 -0.98 -6.27
N LEU A 105 -18.54 -0.68 -5.06
CA LEU A 105 -19.92 -0.98 -4.64
C LEU A 105 -20.98 -0.24 -5.47
N ALA A 106 -20.63 0.89 -6.09
CA ALA A 106 -21.50 1.71 -6.92
C ALA A 106 -21.59 1.24 -8.38
N LEU A 107 -20.76 0.29 -8.83
CA LEU A 107 -20.85 -0.25 -10.19
C LEU A 107 -22.18 -1.03 -10.36
N ASP A 108 -22.85 -0.89 -11.48
CA ASP A 108 -24.10 -1.60 -11.76
C ASP A 108 -23.92 -3.11 -11.68
N SER A 109 -22.82 -3.63 -12.21
CA SER A 109 -22.42 -5.05 -12.16
C SER A 109 -22.22 -5.60 -10.74
N VAL A 110 -21.96 -4.74 -9.77
CA VAL A 110 -21.69 -5.09 -8.36
C VAL A 110 -22.91 -4.77 -7.49
N SER A 111 -23.53 -3.61 -7.70
CA SER A 111 -24.67 -3.14 -6.90
C SER A 111 -25.93 -4.00 -7.03
N CYS A 112 -26.05 -4.76 -8.12
CA CYS A 112 -27.16 -5.69 -8.37
C CYS A 112 -27.01 -7.05 -7.67
N LEU A 113 -25.84 -7.37 -7.09
CA LEU A 113 -25.60 -8.65 -6.41
C LEU A 113 -26.46 -8.77 -5.15
N ARG A 114 -27.25 -9.86 -5.05
CA ARG A 114 -28.14 -10.21 -3.94
C ARG A 114 -28.04 -11.70 -3.66
N ASP A 115 -28.08 -12.10 -2.40
CA ASP A 115 -28.02 -13.51 -1.96
C ASP A 115 -26.83 -14.28 -2.55
N LYS A 116 -25.67 -13.61 -2.70
CA LYS A 116 -24.46 -14.11 -3.34
C LYS A 116 -23.37 -14.43 -2.32
N LYS A 117 -22.54 -15.44 -2.63
CA LYS A 117 -21.32 -15.75 -1.89
C LYS A 117 -20.17 -15.00 -2.51
N ILE A 118 -19.57 -14.09 -1.75
CA ILE A 118 -18.52 -13.20 -2.21
C ILE A 118 -17.23 -13.48 -1.45
N LEU A 119 -16.15 -13.73 -2.19
CA LEU A 119 -14.81 -13.88 -1.64
C LEU A 119 -13.99 -12.61 -1.90
N ILE A 120 -13.46 -12.00 -0.85
CA ILE A 120 -12.60 -10.83 -0.97
C ILE A 120 -11.16 -11.20 -0.61
N PHE A 121 -10.27 -11.11 -1.60
CA PHE A 121 -8.84 -11.27 -1.43
C PHE A 121 -8.24 -9.95 -0.92
N ARG A 122 -7.61 -10.00 0.27
CA ARG A 122 -7.10 -8.81 0.95
C ARG A 122 -5.87 -9.10 1.82
N GLY A 123 -5.21 -8.05 2.27
CA GLY A 123 -4.27 -8.12 3.40
C GLY A 123 -4.99 -8.26 4.73
N ARG A 124 -4.24 -8.58 5.78
CA ARG A 124 -4.75 -8.58 7.15
C ARG A 124 -5.17 -7.16 7.56
N GLY A 125 -6.29 -7.05 8.26
CA GLY A 125 -6.83 -5.76 8.71
C GLY A 125 -7.44 -4.93 7.57
N GLY A 126 -7.57 -3.62 7.79
CA GLY A 126 -8.13 -2.66 6.85
C GLY A 126 -9.64 -2.44 7.03
N ARG A 127 -10.23 -1.59 6.15
CA ARG A 127 -11.62 -1.15 6.26
C ARG A 127 -12.62 -2.28 5.95
N GLU A 128 -13.76 -2.25 6.63
CA GLU A 128 -14.87 -3.20 6.41
C GLU A 128 -15.91 -2.70 5.40
N THR A 129 -15.63 -1.62 4.69
CA THR A 129 -16.56 -0.96 3.75
C THR A 129 -17.16 -1.92 2.74
N LEU A 130 -16.35 -2.79 2.12
CA LEU A 130 -16.85 -3.77 1.15
C LEU A 130 -17.77 -4.80 1.81
N ARG A 131 -17.36 -5.37 2.95
CA ARG A 131 -18.19 -6.32 3.69
C ARG A 131 -19.54 -5.71 4.03
N ILE A 132 -19.52 -4.55 4.69
CA ILE A 132 -20.75 -3.85 5.10
C ILE A 132 -21.63 -3.53 3.88
N GLY A 133 -21.02 -3.10 2.77
CA GLY A 133 -21.75 -2.80 1.54
C GLY A 133 -22.41 -4.03 0.92
N PHE A 134 -21.75 -5.17 0.88
CA PHE A 134 -22.31 -6.41 0.34
C PHE A 134 -23.34 -7.03 1.28
N GLU A 135 -23.08 -7.08 2.58
CA GLU A 135 -24.01 -7.66 3.57
C GLU A 135 -25.33 -6.88 3.68
N LYS A 136 -25.35 -5.59 3.37
CA LYS A 136 -26.60 -4.80 3.25
C LYS A 136 -27.55 -5.29 2.15
N ASN A 137 -27.02 -6.04 1.19
CA ASN A 137 -27.75 -6.61 0.08
C ASN A 137 -27.88 -8.14 0.21
N ASP A 138 -27.89 -8.66 1.44
CA ASP A 138 -28.04 -10.07 1.80
C ASP A 138 -26.95 -10.99 1.25
N ASN A 139 -25.80 -10.44 0.81
CA ASN A 139 -24.68 -11.24 0.35
C ASN A 139 -23.89 -11.78 1.55
N THR A 140 -23.35 -12.98 1.42
CA THR A 140 -22.43 -13.57 2.38
C THR A 140 -21.00 -13.27 1.98
N VAL A 141 -20.22 -12.63 2.85
CA VAL A 141 -18.83 -12.22 2.56
C VAL A 141 -17.82 -13.06 3.35
N GLU A 142 -16.88 -13.64 2.61
CA GLU A 142 -15.71 -14.31 3.16
C GLU A 142 -14.43 -13.52 2.78
N TYR A 143 -13.45 -13.48 3.70
CA TYR A 143 -12.12 -12.90 3.44
C TYR A 143 -11.07 -13.97 3.23
N ALA A 144 -10.34 -13.89 2.14
CA ALA A 144 -9.04 -14.53 1.98
C ALA A 144 -7.95 -13.51 2.33
N GLN A 145 -7.48 -13.52 3.58
CA GLN A 145 -6.36 -12.68 4.03
C GLN A 145 -5.06 -13.35 3.59
N VAL A 146 -4.54 -12.95 2.43
CA VAL A 146 -3.44 -13.62 1.74
C VAL A 146 -2.08 -12.99 1.99
N TYR A 147 -2.02 -11.79 2.57
CA TYR A 147 -0.77 -11.14 2.95
C TYR A 147 -0.95 -10.27 4.21
N ASP A 148 0.17 -9.97 4.83
CA ASP A 148 0.26 -8.97 5.91
C ASP A 148 1.29 -7.91 5.57
N ARG A 149 1.16 -6.72 6.16
CA ARG A 149 2.17 -5.69 6.18
C ARG A 149 2.80 -5.67 7.55
N VAL A 150 4.06 -6.01 7.62
CA VAL A 150 4.79 -6.04 8.88
C VAL A 150 5.93 -5.05 8.84
N ILE A 151 6.31 -4.52 10.01
CA ILE A 151 7.49 -3.68 10.11
C ILE A 151 8.72 -4.55 9.82
N CYS A 152 9.61 -4.06 8.95
CA CYS A 152 10.86 -4.73 8.62
C CYS A 152 11.71 -4.97 9.88
N SER A 153 12.48 -6.04 9.89
CA SER A 153 13.60 -6.16 10.81
C SER A 153 14.73 -5.20 10.40
N LEU A 154 15.38 -4.59 11.38
CA LEU A 154 16.55 -3.76 11.13
C LEU A 154 17.66 -4.59 10.46
N SER A 155 18.25 -4.07 9.40
CA SER A 155 19.29 -4.74 8.61
C SER A 155 20.49 -3.81 8.39
N GLU A 156 21.63 -4.38 7.94
CA GLU A 156 22.81 -3.58 7.56
C GLU A 156 22.49 -2.53 6.48
N GLN A 157 21.55 -2.83 5.57
CA GLN A 157 21.12 -1.86 4.56
C GLN A 157 20.48 -0.63 5.20
N HIS A 158 19.61 -0.82 6.21
CA HIS A 158 19.03 0.29 6.95
C HIS A 158 20.10 1.13 7.62
N GLN A 159 21.07 0.50 8.28
CA GLN A 159 22.15 1.21 8.94
C GLN A 159 22.99 2.02 7.94
N LYS A 160 23.43 1.40 6.85
CA LYS A 160 24.20 2.08 5.79
C LYS A 160 23.46 3.28 5.20
N SER A 161 22.17 3.10 4.87
CA SER A 161 21.34 4.19 4.33
C SER A 161 21.19 5.34 5.33
N LEU A 162 21.01 5.02 6.61
CA LEU A 162 20.86 6.01 7.66
C LEU A 162 22.16 6.76 7.93
N ASP A 163 23.29 6.07 7.99
CA ASP A 163 24.62 6.68 8.19
C ASP A 163 24.94 7.66 7.05
N VAL A 164 24.68 7.27 5.78
CA VAL A 164 24.87 8.16 4.63
C VAL A 164 23.90 9.34 4.71
N PHE A 165 22.63 9.11 5.06
CA PHE A 165 21.62 10.16 5.18
C PHE A 165 22.01 11.21 6.24
N LEU A 166 22.41 10.77 7.42
CA LEU A 166 22.74 11.65 8.55
C LEU A 166 24.11 12.32 8.43
N SER A 167 25.02 11.78 7.60
CA SER A 167 26.30 12.45 7.29
C SER A 167 26.13 13.64 6.34
N GLY A 168 24.99 13.72 5.63
CA GLY A 168 24.67 14.83 4.74
C GLY A 168 24.11 16.03 5.47
N SER A 169 24.33 17.25 4.91
CA SER A 169 23.83 18.50 5.49
C SER A 169 22.36 18.79 5.12
N LYS A 170 21.81 18.14 4.09
CA LYS A 170 20.45 18.33 3.57
C LYS A 170 19.84 17.01 3.15
N GLY A 171 18.60 16.81 3.50
CA GLY A 171 17.87 15.61 3.11
C GLY A 171 16.37 15.73 3.32
N PHE A 172 15.62 14.78 2.75
CA PHE A 172 14.19 14.61 2.93
C PHE A 172 13.90 13.18 3.36
N VAL A 173 12.85 12.99 4.13
CA VAL A 173 12.33 11.66 4.48
C VAL A 173 10.97 11.50 3.82
N SER A 174 10.77 10.47 2.99
CA SER A 174 9.51 10.22 2.29
C SER A 174 8.71 9.12 2.98
N VAL A 175 7.46 9.43 3.39
CA VAL A 175 6.53 8.51 4.06
C VAL A 175 5.19 8.52 3.33
N THR A 176 4.67 7.33 2.98
CA THR A 176 3.49 7.19 2.13
C THR A 176 2.20 6.82 2.86
N SER A 177 2.28 6.43 4.14
CA SER A 177 1.12 6.10 4.99
C SER A 177 1.46 6.21 6.47
N ASN A 178 0.42 6.19 7.34
CA ASN A 178 0.64 6.15 8.78
C ASN A 178 1.39 4.88 9.21
N GLU A 179 1.04 3.71 8.66
CA GLU A 179 1.75 2.44 8.93
C GLU A 179 3.23 2.53 8.56
N ASN A 180 3.54 3.20 7.44
CA ASN A 180 4.91 3.42 6.99
C ASN A 180 5.67 4.37 7.95
N LEU A 181 5.00 5.39 8.49
CA LEU A 181 5.56 6.26 9.52
C LEU A 181 5.81 5.52 10.83
N ASP A 182 4.88 4.65 11.26
CA ASP A 182 5.06 3.82 12.45
C ASP A 182 6.30 2.93 12.33
N GLY A 183 6.48 2.31 11.15
CA GLY A 183 7.67 1.52 10.84
C GLY A 183 8.96 2.36 10.89
N LEU A 184 8.95 3.58 10.34
CA LEU A 184 10.09 4.51 10.44
C LEU A 184 10.44 4.81 11.90
N ILE A 185 9.44 5.15 12.71
CA ILE A 185 9.62 5.47 14.13
C ILE A 185 10.22 4.28 14.89
N VAL A 186 9.71 3.07 14.65
CA VAL A 186 10.21 1.84 15.30
C VAL A 186 11.67 1.59 14.93
N LEU A 187 12.02 1.59 13.63
CA LEU A 187 13.38 1.33 13.17
C LEU A 187 14.35 2.44 13.59
N ALA A 188 13.93 3.70 13.53
CA ALA A 188 14.73 4.84 13.96
C ALA A 188 15.00 4.84 15.49
N LYS A 189 14.05 4.36 16.29
CA LYS A 189 14.27 4.13 17.74
C LYS A 189 15.30 3.03 17.99
N GLN A 190 15.24 1.93 17.24
CA GLN A 190 16.20 0.82 17.37
C GLN A 190 17.62 1.23 17.05
N THR A 191 17.82 2.20 16.15
CA THR A 191 19.14 2.77 15.83
C THR A 191 19.54 3.93 16.75
N GLY A 192 18.67 4.39 17.63
CA GLY A 192 18.90 5.59 18.47
C GLY A 192 18.88 6.92 17.69
N GLN A 193 18.40 6.92 16.42
CA GLN A 193 18.48 8.09 15.52
C GLN A 193 17.14 8.80 15.28
N LEU A 194 16.10 8.48 16.03
CA LEU A 194 14.76 9.06 15.80
C LEU A 194 14.78 10.60 15.89
N ASP A 195 15.42 11.16 16.89
CA ASP A 195 15.45 12.61 17.08
C ASP A 195 16.25 13.31 15.97
N SER A 196 17.32 12.67 15.50
CA SER A 196 18.09 13.16 14.33
C SER A 196 17.20 13.19 13.08
N ILE A 197 16.42 12.12 12.82
CA ILE A 197 15.52 12.03 11.66
C ILE A 197 14.42 13.09 11.73
N LYS A 198 13.89 13.40 12.91
CA LYS A 198 12.84 14.42 13.08
C LYS A 198 13.26 15.83 12.71
N ASN A 199 14.55 16.10 12.62
CA ASN A 199 15.09 17.40 12.20
C ASN A 199 15.03 17.61 10.68
N TYR A 200 14.75 16.56 9.89
CA TYR A 200 14.63 16.66 8.45
C TYR A 200 13.18 16.84 7.99
N PRO A 201 12.95 17.54 6.87
CA PRO A 201 11.64 17.63 6.26
C PRO A 201 11.07 16.27 5.93
N LEU A 202 9.84 16.02 6.39
CA LEU A 202 9.07 14.80 6.14
C LEU A 202 8.07 15.04 5.00
N ILE A 203 8.21 14.33 3.89
CA ILE A 203 7.29 14.37 2.76
C ILE A 203 6.20 13.32 2.99
N VAL A 204 4.93 13.73 2.94
CA VAL A 204 3.75 12.88 3.13
C VAL A 204 2.71 13.09 2.03
N LEU A 205 1.92 12.03 1.72
CA LEU A 205 0.98 12.04 0.61
C LEU A 205 -0.41 12.59 0.96
N SER A 206 -0.68 12.97 2.20
CA SER A 206 -2.01 13.43 2.59
C SER A 206 -2.01 14.29 3.85
N ALA A 207 -3.03 15.15 3.98
CA ALA A 207 -3.27 15.92 5.21
C ALA A 207 -3.50 15.01 6.44
N ARG A 208 -4.10 13.83 6.25
CA ARG A 208 -4.28 12.84 7.33
C ARG A 208 -2.93 12.37 7.87
N THR A 209 -2.00 12.02 6.99
CA THR A 209 -0.66 11.58 7.40
C THR A 209 0.13 12.73 8.01
N LYS A 210 -0.03 13.98 7.52
CA LYS A 210 0.54 15.18 8.14
C LYS A 210 0.09 15.32 9.59
N SER A 211 -1.23 15.29 9.83
CA SER A 211 -1.77 15.43 11.20
C SER A 211 -1.24 14.33 12.13
N TYR A 212 -1.16 13.10 11.63
CA TYR A 212 -0.58 11.99 12.39
C TYR A 212 0.91 12.20 12.68
N ALA A 213 1.69 12.63 11.70
CA ALA A 213 3.13 12.90 11.88
C ALA A 213 3.38 14.01 12.91
N GLN A 214 2.51 15.03 12.97
CA GLN A 214 2.57 16.07 14.00
C GLN A 214 2.38 15.49 15.41
N THR A 215 1.44 14.57 15.60
CA THR A 215 1.26 13.89 16.90
C THR A 215 2.46 13.02 17.28
N CYS A 216 3.23 12.56 16.29
CA CYS A 216 4.49 11.82 16.47
C CYS A 216 5.71 12.72 16.72
N GLY A 217 5.54 14.05 16.70
CA GLY A 217 6.58 15.04 17.00
C GLY A 217 7.42 15.50 15.80
N PHE A 218 6.98 15.21 14.55
CA PHE A 218 7.58 15.82 13.35
C PHE A 218 7.04 17.23 13.16
N GLN A 219 7.93 18.19 12.87
CA GLN A 219 7.57 19.61 12.75
C GLN A 219 7.61 20.10 11.30
N GLN A 220 8.65 19.70 10.54
CA GLN A 220 8.81 20.10 9.16
C GLN A 220 8.14 19.07 8.25
N ILE A 221 6.89 19.32 7.82
CA ILE A 221 6.10 18.36 7.06
C ILE A 221 5.57 18.99 5.77
N ILE A 222 5.97 18.40 4.64
CA ILE A 222 5.55 18.77 3.29
C ILE A 222 4.48 17.80 2.84
N VAL A 223 3.31 18.30 2.44
CA VAL A 223 2.25 17.49 1.84
C VAL A 223 2.36 17.61 0.32
N THR A 224 2.41 16.48 -0.38
CA THR A 224 2.44 16.47 -1.85
C THR A 224 1.10 16.95 -2.45
N PRO A 225 1.10 17.48 -3.67
CA PRO A 225 -0.14 17.90 -4.36
C PRO A 225 -1.12 16.75 -4.60
N ASP A 226 -0.60 15.56 -4.84
CA ASP A 226 -1.35 14.32 -5.01
C ASP A 226 -0.55 13.11 -4.49
N ILE A 227 -1.08 11.89 -4.69
CA ILE A 227 -0.49 10.66 -4.15
C ILE A 227 0.51 9.97 -5.11
N SER A 228 0.89 10.61 -6.21
CA SER A 228 1.79 10.05 -7.22
C SER A 228 3.27 10.14 -6.79
N ASP A 229 4.10 9.32 -7.41
CA ASP A 229 5.55 9.37 -7.23
C ASP A 229 6.14 10.66 -7.83
N GLN A 230 5.53 11.18 -8.91
CA GLN A 230 5.88 12.47 -9.51
C GLN A 230 5.66 13.62 -8.52
N ALA A 231 4.58 13.57 -7.75
CA ALA A 231 4.30 14.58 -6.72
C ALA A 231 5.34 14.57 -5.59
N ILE A 232 5.90 13.40 -5.24
CA ILE A 232 7.02 13.33 -4.29
C ILE A 232 8.28 13.98 -4.90
N ALA A 233 8.60 13.66 -6.15
CA ALA A 233 9.76 14.23 -6.83
C ALA A 233 9.65 15.76 -7.00
N SER A 234 8.46 16.29 -7.27
CA SER A 234 8.24 17.73 -7.49
C SER A 234 8.41 18.61 -6.24
N VAL A 235 8.46 18.04 -5.04
CA VAL A 235 8.66 18.81 -3.78
C VAL A 235 10.10 18.71 -3.23
N LEU A 236 11.02 18.12 -4.01
CA LEU A 236 12.42 17.96 -3.61
C LEU A 236 13.29 19.18 -4.00
N GLU A 237 12.72 20.18 -4.63
CA GLU A 237 13.41 21.41 -5.09
C GLU A 237 13.81 22.35 -3.94
#